data_fe5043999b76258c8ffd47ee885af2a2
#
_entry.id   fe5043999b76258c8ffd47ee885af2a2
#
_cell.length_a   1.000
_cell.length_b   1.000
_cell.length_c   1.000
_cell.angle_alpha   90.00
_cell.angle_beta   90.00
_cell.angle_gamma   90.00
#
_symmetry.space_group_name_H-M   'P 1'
#
loop_
_entity.id
_entity.type
_entity.pdbx_description
1 polymer ?
#
loop_
_entity_poly.entity_id
_entity_poly.type
_entity_poly.pdbx_seq_one_letter_code
_entity_poly.pdbx_strand_id
1 'polypeptide(L)'
;MPMPRIPMMVLGVMEFKKTFPKKGEEMADPEYEKKVEEIIKEMKEERGYLPPTWEYVAHEDVDYIEAYNNLHRIATQDGKALPEKYKQLAFMAVLAFRGLEGPLYEHMKRALRCGATKREIFEAFQALVICGGAPTMGAGMKALTRIIEEEKKGK
;
A
#
# COMPACT_ATOMS: atom_id res chain seq x y z
N MET A 1 -42.68 26.30 17.17
CA MET A 1 -42.66 25.81 15.77
C MET A 1 -41.71 24.63 15.70
N PRO A 2 -42.13 23.44 15.39
CA PRO A 2 -41.23 22.29 15.24
C PRO A 2 -40.56 22.35 13.87
N MET A 3 -39.22 22.14 13.82
CA MET A 3 -38.46 22.06 12.58
C MET A 3 -38.89 20.84 11.75
N PRO A 4 -38.94 20.96 10.42
CA PRO A 4 -39.26 19.84 9.55
C PRO A 4 -38.13 18.82 9.58
N ARG A 5 -38.48 17.54 9.78
CA ARG A 5 -37.58 16.41 9.64
C ARG A 5 -37.19 16.27 8.15
N ILE A 6 -35.90 16.40 7.87
CA ILE A 6 -35.35 16.07 6.55
C ILE A 6 -35.43 14.54 6.41
N PRO A 7 -36.07 14.00 5.37
CA PRO A 7 -36.06 12.56 5.13
C PRO A 7 -34.63 12.11 4.82
N MET A 8 -34.19 11.10 5.60
CA MET A 8 -32.94 10.40 5.37
C MET A 8 -33.04 9.73 3.99
N MET A 9 -32.49 10.39 2.98
CA MET A 9 -32.30 9.79 1.67
C MET A 9 -31.38 8.57 1.87
N VAL A 10 -31.95 7.37 1.78
CA VAL A 10 -31.21 6.14 1.60
C VAL A 10 -30.44 6.30 0.30
N LEU A 11 -29.16 6.64 0.42
CA LEU A 11 -28.24 6.51 -0.71
C LEU A 11 -28.21 5.03 -1.04
N GLY A 12 -28.99 4.67 -2.08
CA GLY A 12 -28.90 3.37 -2.69
C GLY A 12 -27.45 3.07 -2.99
N VAL A 13 -27.00 1.90 -2.58
CA VAL A 13 -25.74 1.31 -3.05
C VAL A 13 -25.85 1.30 -4.57
N MET A 14 -25.28 2.32 -5.22
CA MET A 14 -25.12 2.31 -6.65
C MET A 14 -24.28 1.09 -6.97
N GLU A 15 -24.90 0.11 -7.60
CA GLU A 15 -24.21 -0.98 -8.24
C GLU A 15 -23.19 -0.37 -9.24
N PHE A 16 -21.94 -0.38 -8.84
CA PHE A 16 -20.81 0.00 -9.69
C PHE A 16 -20.57 -1.07 -10.78
N LYS A 17 -21.65 -1.66 -11.27
CA LYS A 17 -21.66 -2.70 -12.30
C LYS A 17 -21.92 -2.17 -13.70
N LYS A 18 -21.72 -0.89 -14.00
CA LYS A 18 -21.82 -0.43 -15.40
C LYS A 18 -20.97 0.80 -15.63
N THR A 19 -20.18 0.68 -16.66
CA THR A 19 -19.51 1.68 -17.50
C THR A 19 -18.03 1.87 -17.26
N PHE A 20 -17.26 0.76 -17.24
CA PHE A 20 -16.02 0.86 -18.00
C PHE A 20 -16.33 0.31 -19.39
N PRO A 21 -16.06 1.06 -20.47
CA PRO A 21 -16.17 0.50 -21.80
C PRO A 21 -15.29 -0.76 -21.79
N LYS A 22 -15.87 -1.92 -22.11
CA LYS A 22 -15.06 -3.03 -22.58
C LYS A 22 -14.25 -2.43 -23.71
N LYS A 23 -12.92 -2.34 -23.54
CA LYS A 23 -11.99 -1.97 -24.60
C LYS A 23 -12.46 -2.81 -25.79
N GLY A 24 -12.98 -2.18 -26.83
CA GLY A 24 -13.45 -2.90 -28.02
C GLY A 24 -12.33 -3.80 -28.46
N GLU A 25 -12.64 -4.87 -29.17
CA GLU A 25 -11.75 -5.87 -29.76
C GLU A 25 -10.73 -5.29 -30.75
N GLU A 26 -10.20 -4.12 -30.49
CA GLU A 26 -9.00 -3.60 -31.09
C GLU A 26 -7.86 -4.40 -30.45
N MET A 27 -7.27 -5.30 -31.24
CA MET A 27 -6.15 -6.15 -30.83
C MET A 27 -5.17 -5.27 -30.05
N ALA A 28 -5.02 -5.57 -28.75
CA ALA A 28 -4.10 -4.83 -27.89
C ALA A 28 -2.74 -4.82 -28.60
N ASP A 29 -2.15 -3.65 -28.75
CA ASP A 29 -0.84 -3.49 -29.40
C ASP A 29 0.14 -4.40 -28.65
N PRO A 30 0.76 -5.39 -29.32
CA PRO A 30 1.68 -6.32 -28.64
C PRO A 30 2.84 -5.62 -27.94
N GLU A 31 3.24 -4.44 -28.44
CA GLU A 31 4.29 -3.63 -27.83
C GLU A 31 3.78 -2.98 -26.53
N TYR A 32 2.54 -2.51 -26.51
CA TYR A 32 1.91 -1.99 -25.31
C TYR A 32 1.78 -3.08 -24.22
N GLU A 33 1.23 -4.24 -24.56
CA GLU A 33 1.07 -5.33 -23.59
C GLU A 33 2.42 -5.81 -23.03
N LYS A 34 3.45 -5.89 -23.88
CA LYS A 34 4.80 -6.20 -23.43
C LYS A 34 5.33 -5.18 -22.41
N LYS A 35 5.12 -3.88 -22.67
CA LYS A 35 5.51 -2.81 -21.75
C LYS A 35 4.76 -2.93 -20.41
N VAL A 36 3.47 -3.25 -20.44
CA VAL A 36 2.67 -3.50 -19.23
C VAL A 36 3.20 -4.67 -18.42
N GLU A 37 3.49 -5.80 -19.08
CA GLU A 37 4.05 -6.98 -18.39
C GLU A 37 5.41 -6.68 -17.76
N GLU A 38 6.27 -5.97 -18.47
CA GLU A 38 7.60 -5.57 -17.99
C GLU A 38 7.50 -4.69 -16.74
N ILE A 39 6.67 -3.66 -16.72
CA ILE A 39 6.51 -2.78 -15.56
C ILE A 39 5.86 -3.50 -14.37
N ILE A 40 4.87 -4.37 -14.60
CA ILE A 40 4.27 -5.18 -13.54
C ILE A 40 5.31 -6.11 -12.90
N LYS A 41 6.12 -6.78 -13.72
CA LYS A 41 7.19 -7.66 -13.25
C LYS A 41 8.21 -6.88 -12.41
N GLU A 42 8.68 -5.76 -12.93
CA GLU A 42 9.63 -4.88 -12.25
C GLU A 42 9.10 -4.42 -10.87
N MET A 43 7.85 -3.95 -10.82
CA MET A 43 7.22 -3.53 -9.58
C MET A 43 7.08 -4.68 -8.57
N LYS A 44 6.77 -5.91 -9.01
CA LYS A 44 6.70 -7.10 -8.15
C LYS A 44 8.09 -7.46 -7.58
N GLU A 45 9.10 -7.44 -8.41
CA GLU A 45 10.49 -7.75 -8.00
C GLU A 45 11.00 -6.74 -6.97
N GLU A 46 10.79 -5.45 -7.21
CA GLU A 46 11.26 -4.38 -6.31
C GLU A 46 10.52 -4.35 -4.96
N ARG A 47 9.21 -4.56 -5.00
CA ARG A 47 8.37 -4.41 -3.81
C ARG A 47 8.17 -5.72 -3.05
N GLY A 48 8.38 -6.86 -3.72
CA GLY A 48 8.09 -8.20 -3.19
C GLY A 48 6.59 -8.54 -3.19
N TYR A 49 5.73 -7.58 -3.50
CA TYR A 49 4.28 -7.73 -3.65
C TYR A 49 3.72 -6.54 -4.44
N LEU A 50 2.77 -6.82 -5.33
CA LEU A 50 2.00 -5.81 -6.04
C LEU A 50 0.50 -6.11 -5.86
N PRO A 51 -0.28 -5.19 -5.27
CA PRO A 51 -1.73 -5.34 -5.18
C PRO A 51 -2.37 -5.44 -6.56
N PRO A 52 -3.40 -6.28 -6.76
CA PRO A 52 -4.10 -6.41 -8.06
C PRO A 52 -4.63 -5.08 -8.61
N THR A 53 -4.94 -4.12 -7.75
CA THR A 53 -5.36 -2.77 -8.15
C THR A 53 -4.30 -2.03 -8.95
N TRP A 54 -3.02 -2.25 -8.67
CA TRP A 54 -1.92 -1.63 -9.42
C TRP A 54 -1.65 -2.35 -10.75
N GLU A 55 -1.90 -3.67 -10.82
CA GLU A 55 -1.89 -4.39 -12.10
C GLU A 55 -2.97 -3.84 -13.03
N TYR A 56 -4.19 -3.63 -12.49
CA TYR A 56 -5.28 -2.99 -13.24
C TYR A 56 -4.88 -1.60 -13.76
N VAL A 57 -4.28 -0.75 -12.92
CA VAL A 57 -3.81 0.57 -13.34
C VAL A 57 -2.76 0.49 -14.44
N ALA A 58 -1.85 -0.50 -14.40
CA ALA A 58 -0.84 -0.69 -15.43
C ALA A 58 -1.46 -1.02 -16.80
N HIS A 59 -2.52 -1.83 -16.82
CA HIS A 59 -3.25 -2.15 -18.05
C HIS A 59 -4.06 -0.96 -18.59
N GLU A 60 -4.55 -0.07 -17.73
CA GLU A 60 -5.30 1.11 -18.14
C GLU A 60 -4.38 2.23 -18.68
N ASP A 61 -3.23 2.45 -18.03
CA ASP A 61 -2.30 3.51 -18.40
C ASP A 61 -0.86 3.16 -17.99
N VAL A 62 -0.10 2.59 -18.91
CA VAL A 62 1.27 2.15 -18.66
C VAL A 62 2.22 3.33 -18.42
N ASP A 63 2.00 4.47 -19.05
CA ASP A 63 2.86 5.65 -18.89
C ASP A 63 2.66 6.28 -17.50
N TYR A 64 1.40 6.30 -17.03
CA TYR A 64 1.08 6.74 -15.67
C TYR A 64 1.73 5.84 -14.62
N ILE A 65 1.62 4.52 -14.75
CA ILE A 65 2.19 3.60 -13.76
C ILE A 65 3.72 3.63 -13.77
N GLU A 66 4.35 3.82 -14.92
CA GLU A 66 5.80 4.00 -15.04
C GLU A 66 6.27 5.27 -14.29
N ALA A 67 5.59 6.40 -14.52
CA ALA A 67 5.88 7.65 -13.81
C ALA A 67 5.67 7.50 -12.28
N TYR A 68 4.59 6.83 -11.87
CA TYR A 68 4.35 6.52 -10.48
C TYR A 68 5.42 5.60 -9.88
N ASN A 69 5.86 4.58 -10.62
CA ASN A 69 6.92 3.67 -10.14
C ASN A 69 8.25 4.41 -9.95
N ASN A 70 8.59 5.32 -10.84
CA ASN A 70 9.77 6.18 -10.71
C ASN A 70 9.67 7.10 -9.47
N LEU A 71 8.53 7.72 -9.24
CA LEU A 71 8.28 8.52 -8.03
C LEU A 71 8.41 7.64 -6.77
N HIS A 72 7.82 6.45 -6.79
CA HIS A 72 7.88 5.51 -5.68
C HIS A 72 9.32 5.10 -5.36
N ARG A 73 10.15 4.82 -6.37
CA ARG A 73 11.58 4.51 -6.18
C ARG A 73 12.32 5.64 -5.46
N ILE A 74 12.17 6.87 -5.95
CA ILE A 74 12.82 8.05 -5.35
C ILE A 74 12.37 8.23 -3.89
N ALA A 75 11.09 8.01 -3.62
CA ALA A 75 10.53 8.17 -2.28
C ALA A 75 10.97 7.06 -1.32
N THR A 76 11.10 5.82 -1.78
CA THR A 76 11.26 4.65 -0.90
C THR A 76 12.71 4.16 -0.78
N GLN A 77 13.49 4.16 -1.86
CA GLN A 77 14.87 3.65 -1.85
C GLN A 77 15.81 4.56 -1.04
N ASP A 78 17.04 4.10 -0.84
CA ASP A 78 18.06 4.86 -0.12
C ASP A 78 18.20 6.28 -0.66
N GLY A 79 18.05 7.24 0.23
CA GLY A 79 18.22 8.65 -0.07
C GLY A 79 19.65 9.11 0.16
N LYS A 80 19.93 10.37 -0.16
CA LYS A 80 21.26 10.99 0.07
C LYS A 80 21.65 11.05 1.56
N ALA A 81 20.66 11.11 2.46
CA ALA A 81 20.86 11.23 3.89
C ALA A 81 20.03 10.21 4.71
N LEU A 82 18.94 9.70 4.16
CA LEU A 82 18.02 8.84 4.89
C LEU A 82 17.95 7.46 4.23
N PRO A 83 18.52 6.42 4.84
CA PRO A 83 18.41 5.05 4.38
C PRO A 83 16.96 4.57 4.29
N GLU A 84 16.70 3.64 3.38
CA GLU A 84 15.36 3.11 3.11
C GLU A 84 14.67 2.60 4.39
N LYS A 85 15.36 1.90 5.27
CA LYS A 85 14.74 1.36 6.49
C LYS A 85 14.02 2.45 7.32
N TYR A 86 14.59 3.65 7.42
CA TYR A 86 13.97 4.75 8.16
C TYR A 86 12.79 5.37 7.43
N LYS A 87 12.86 5.40 6.09
CA LYS A 87 11.71 5.81 5.27
C LYS A 87 10.54 4.83 5.46
N GLN A 88 10.83 3.52 5.52
CA GLN A 88 9.81 2.51 5.80
C GLN A 88 9.19 2.67 7.19
N LEU A 89 9.97 3.00 8.22
CA LEU A 89 9.43 3.31 9.55
C LEU A 89 8.49 4.53 9.51
N ALA A 90 8.83 5.58 8.74
CA ALA A 90 7.97 6.75 8.56
C ALA A 90 6.67 6.41 7.82
N PHE A 91 6.72 5.58 6.77
CA PHE A 91 5.51 5.10 6.08
C PHE A 91 4.61 4.30 7.01
N MET A 92 5.19 3.38 7.79
CA MET A 92 4.44 2.58 8.75
C MET A 92 3.71 3.44 9.78
N ALA A 93 4.30 4.54 10.23
CA ALA A 93 3.68 5.49 11.14
C ALA A 93 2.36 6.05 10.57
N VAL A 94 2.43 6.55 9.33
CA VAL A 94 1.26 7.13 8.64
C VAL A 94 0.20 6.07 8.35
N LEU A 95 0.63 4.88 7.89
CA LEU A 95 -0.29 3.80 7.53
C LEU A 95 -1.04 3.26 8.75
N ALA A 96 -0.34 3.09 9.88
CA ALA A 96 -0.94 2.65 11.14
C ALA A 96 -1.93 3.69 11.68
N PHE A 97 -1.56 4.98 11.65
CA PHE A 97 -2.44 6.05 12.08
C PHE A 97 -3.73 6.14 11.23
N ARG A 98 -3.61 5.85 9.93
CA ARG A 98 -4.74 5.79 9.00
C ARG A 98 -5.53 4.48 9.06
N GLY A 99 -5.11 3.48 9.82
CA GLY A 99 -5.76 2.18 9.91
C GLY A 99 -5.61 1.32 8.64
N LEU A 100 -4.60 1.55 7.81
CA LEU A 100 -4.37 0.84 6.55
C LEU A 100 -3.55 -0.44 6.79
N GLU A 101 -4.19 -1.48 7.33
CA GLU A 101 -3.53 -2.71 7.79
C GLU A 101 -2.73 -3.44 6.69
N GLY A 102 -3.29 -3.59 5.49
CA GLY A 102 -2.62 -4.28 4.37
C GLY A 102 -1.31 -3.60 3.97
N PRO A 103 -1.34 -2.33 3.56
CA PRO A 103 -0.12 -1.57 3.27
C PRO A 103 0.86 -1.51 4.44
N LEU A 104 0.39 -1.35 5.68
CA LEU A 104 1.22 -1.37 6.88
C LEU A 104 2.04 -2.67 6.99
N TYR A 105 1.39 -3.81 6.79
CA TYR A 105 2.03 -5.12 6.84
C TYR A 105 3.13 -5.24 5.76
N GLU A 106 2.86 -4.84 4.52
CA GLU A 106 3.83 -4.93 3.44
C GLU A 106 5.03 -4.00 3.63
N HIS A 107 4.80 -2.77 4.09
CA HIS A 107 5.88 -1.84 4.43
C HIS A 107 6.72 -2.32 5.63
N MET A 108 6.11 -3.00 6.60
CA MET A 108 6.82 -3.61 7.72
C MET A 108 7.73 -4.76 7.27
N LYS A 109 7.25 -5.64 6.39
CA LYS A 109 8.09 -6.67 5.76
C LYS A 109 9.26 -6.07 4.99
N ARG A 110 9.02 -4.98 4.27
CA ARG A 110 10.07 -4.28 3.55
C ARG A 110 11.09 -3.64 4.49
N ALA A 111 10.65 -3.02 5.58
CA ALA A 111 11.54 -2.49 6.62
C ALA A 111 12.50 -3.56 7.16
N LEU A 112 11.98 -4.76 7.46
CA LEU A 112 12.78 -5.89 7.92
C LEU A 112 13.80 -6.35 6.86
N ARG A 113 13.39 -6.43 5.58
CA ARG A 113 14.32 -6.74 4.47
C ARG A 113 15.42 -5.68 4.29
N CYS A 114 15.11 -4.42 4.59
CA CYS A 114 16.05 -3.30 4.55
C CYS A 114 16.89 -3.18 5.84
N GLY A 115 16.87 -4.18 6.70
CA GLY A 115 17.71 -4.28 7.89
C GLY A 115 17.15 -3.60 9.14
N ALA A 116 15.87 -3.24 9.17
CA ALA A 116 15.22 -2.89 10.42
C ALA A 116 15.05 -4.12 11.29
N THR A 117 15.31 -3.98 12.60
CA THR A 117 15.06 -5.02 13.58
C THR A 117 13.62 -4.95 14.09
N LYS A 118 13.08 -6.07 14.57
CA LYS A 118 11.77 -6.10 15.25
C LYS A 118 11.75 -5.16 16.45
N ARG A 119 12.90 -4.97 17.11
CA ARG A 119 13.05 -4.05 18.24
C ARG A 119 12.94 -2.59 17.80
N GLU A 120 13.60 -2.19 16.70
CA GLU A 120 13.46 -0.85 16.13
C GLU A 120 12.02 -0.55 15.73
N ILE A 121 11.33 -1.53 15.11
CA ILE A 121 9.91 -1.41 14.75
C ILE A 121 9.06 -1.21 16.01
N PHE A 122 9.26 -2.02 17.04
CA PHE A 122 8.53 -1.88 18.31
C PHE A 122 8.74 -0.49 18.93
N GLU A 123 9.98 -0.01 18.99
CA GLU A 123 10.31 1.29 19.58
C GLU A 123 9.77 2.47 18.76
N ALA A 124 9.73 2.33 17.42
CA ALA A 124 9.06 3.32 16.58
C ALA A 124 7.57 3.44 16.95
N PHE A 125 6.85 2.32 17.09
CA PHE A 125 5.45 2.34 17.51
C PHE A 125 5.27 2.77 18.97
N GLN A 126 6.21 2.48 19.84
CA GLN A 126 6.22 2.99 21.21
C GLN A 126 6.28 4.53 21.23
N ALA A 127 7.12 5.12 20.39
CA ALA A 127 7.17 6.58 20.24
C ALA A 127 5.87 7.15 19.67
N LEU A 128 5.26 6.46 18.71
CA LEU A 128 4.02 6.90 18.05
C LEU A 128 2.79 6.94 18.96
N VAL A 129 2.80 6.23 20.10
CA VAL A 129 1.69 6.29 21.08
C VAL A 129 1.43 7.72 21.55
N ILE A 130 2.46 8.55 21.64
CA ILE A 130 2.35 9.93 22.15
C ILE A 130 1.49 10.80 21.21
N CYS A 131 1.63 10.65 19.90
CA CYS A 131 0.91 11.44 18.91
C CYS A 131 -0.26 10.71 18.24
N GLY A 132 -0.17 9.37 18.12
CA GLY A 132 -1.16 8.53 17.42
C GLY A 132 -2.09 7.75 18.34
N GLY A 133 -1.81 7.72 19.64
CA GLY A 133 -2.59 6.98 20.63
C GLY A 133 -2.43 5.46 20.58
N ALA A 134 -3.06 4.78 21.53
CA ALA A 134 -3.04 3.32 21.66
C ALA A 134 -3.52 2.55 20.40
N PRO A 135 -4.51 3.02 19.62
CA PRO A 135 -4.92 2.35 18.40
C PRO A 135 -3.78 2.23 17.36
N THR A 136 -2.93 3.26 17.22
CA THR A 136 -1.77 3.24 16.31
C THR A 136 -0.74 2.19 16.73
N MET A 137 -0.46 2.11 18.03
CA MET A 137 0.40 1.06 18.59
C MET A 137 -0.22 -0.33 18.34
N GLY A 138 -1.52 -0.49 18.60
CA GLY A 138 -2.24 -1.75 18.39
C GLY A 138 -2.16 -2.23 16.93
N ALA A 139 -2.35 -1.34 15.95
CA ALA A 139 -2.23 -1.66 14.54
C ALA A 139 -0.79 -2.13 14.19
N GLY A 140 0.23 -1.43 14.69
CA GLY A 140 1.62 -1.82 14.50
C GLY A 140 1.94 -3.18 15.10
N MET A 141 1.51 -3.43 16.32
CA MET A 141 1.76 -4.72 17.00
C MET A 141 1.00 -5.88 16.35
N LYS A 142 -0.21 -5.66 15.87
CA LYS A 142 -0.97 -6.65 15.09
C LYS A 142 -0.20 -7.07 13.82
N ALA A 143 0.36 -6.14 13.08
CA ALA A 143 1.16 -6.44 11.90
C ALA A 143 2.46 -7.17 12.26
N LEU A 144 3.16 -6.73 13.29
CA LEU A 144 4.43 -7.33 13.73
C LEU A 144 4.24 -8.75 14.25
N THR A 145 3.23 -9.00 15.07
CA THR A 145 2.94 -10.34 15.59
C THR A 145 2.56 -11.30 14.48
N ARG A 146 1.78 -10.85 13.49
CA ARG A 146 1.48 -11.65 12.30
C ARG A 146 2.76 -12.08 11.57
N ILE A 147 3.70 -11.19 11.33
CA ILE A 147 4.99 -11.52 10.68
C ILE A 147 5.77 -12.56 11.52
N ILE A 148 5.83 -12.38 12.83
CA ILE A 148 6.51 -13.31 13.74
C ILE A 148 5.88 -14.70 13.70
N GLU A 149 4.56 -14.79 13.63
CA GLU A 149 3.84 -16.05 13.53
C GLU A 149 4.07 -16.76 12.19
N GLU A 150 4.10 -16.01 11.10
CA GLU A 150 4.40 -16.53 9.76
C GLU A 150 5.82 -17.09 9.68
N GLU A 151 6.81 -16.41 10.26
CA GLU A 151 8.19 -16.89 10.33
C GLU A 151 8.33 -18.19 11.15
N LYS A 152 7.53 -18.35 12.21
CA LYS A 152 7.52 -19.59 13.00
C LYS A 152 6.92 -20.78 12.24
N LYS A 153 5.95 -20.53 11.36
CA LYS A 153 5.29 -21.57 10.56
C LYS A 153 6.10 -21.98 9.33
N GLY A 154 6.99 -21.12 8.84
CA GLY A 154 7.87 -21.39 7.70
C GLY A 154 9.19 -22.06 8.06
N LYS A 155 9.42 -22.31 9.34
CA LYS A 155 10.52 -23.10 9.90
C LYS A 155 10.06 -24.51 10.26
#